data_fb245aa7e20199bf11c9c3dac61f9896
#
_entry.id   fb245aa7e20199bf11c9c3dac61f9896
#
_cell.length_a   1.000
_cell.length_b   1.000
_cell.length_c   1.000
_cell.angle_alpha   90.00
_cell.angle_beta   90.00
_cell.angle_gamma   90.00
#
_symmetry.space_group_name_H-M   'P 1'
#
loop_
_entity.id
_entity.type
_entity.pdbx_description
1 polymer ?
#
loop_
_entity_poly.entity_id
_entity_poly.type
_entity_poly.pdbx_seq_one_letter_code
_entity_poly.pdbx_strand_id
1 'polypeptide(L)'
;IKTVLAEAKGATITLEVTKVSKPTEAQKQAAGTNGHLLKLTIKSGDKVISDFNKGKATVRVEIPAKLTDKKVAAIHIADDAKIEQLAGRTLTISGKKFYEFTTPHFSTFALVDAEELGLEVEEPQVDAKALTAKLTPVARSAKTAKKNVKVTVSLDKQDKAIIKELKDAGYTVKYRFYRSTKKAAGYKAAVTKKTTSYTNTSGKKGTKYFYKVQVRVYDENGKLTAKTALKQCKYASRTWTK
;
A
#
# COMPACT_ATOMS: atom_id res chain seq x y z
N ILE A 1 -21.40 -0.88 3.06
CA ILE A 1 -22.13 -0.03 2.07
C ILE A 1 -23.52 -0.58 1.83
N LYS A 2 -23.72 -1.87 1.48
CA LYS A 2 -25.08 -2.42 1.18
C LYS A 2 -26.07 -2.22 2.34
N THR A 3 -25.65 -2.44 3.59
CA THR A 3 -26.49 -2.25 4.77
C THR A 3 -26.87 -0.79 4.97
N VAL A 4 -25.90 0.11 4.85
CA VAL A 4 -26.12 1.56 4.95
C VAL A 4 -27.08 2.05 3.86
N LEU A 5 -26.91 1.56 2.62
CA LEU A 5 -27.81 1.87 1.50
C LEU A 5 -29.23 1.33 1.70
N ALA A 6 -29.37 0.12 2.25
CA ALA A 6 -30.67 -0.47 2.56
C ALA A 6 -31.40 0.32 3.66
N GLU A 7 -30.70 0.78 4.66
CA GLU A 7 -31.26 1.61 5.74
C GLU A 7 -31.58 3.04 5.30
N ALA A 8 -30.83 3.56 4.32
CA ALA A 8 -31.02 4.91 3.79
C ALA A 8 -32.33 5.07 2.97
N LYS A 9 -32.90 3.96 2.45
CA LYS A 9 -34.16 3.98 1.66
C LYS A 9 -34.21 5.09 0.59
N GLY A 10 -33.07 5.34 -0.07
CA GLY A 10 -32.96 6.40 -1.09
C GLY A 10 -32.66 7.81 -0.56
N ALA A 11 -32.55 8.01 0.73
CA ALA A 11 -32.13 9.31 1.28
C ALA A 11 -30.61 9.52 1.12
N THR A 12 -30.18 10.78 1.13
CA THR A 12 -28.76 11.15 1.06
C THR A 12 -28.01 10.59 2.27
N ILE A 13 -26.88 9.92 2.00
CA ILE A 13 -25.98 9.42 3.05
C ILE A 13 -24.85 10.42 3.24
N THR A 14 -24.69 10.92 4.47
CA THR A 14 -23.63 11.85 4.85
C THR A 14 -22.69 11.17 5.83
N LEU A 15 -21.39 11.20 5.56
CA LEU A 15 -20.34 10.85 6.51
C LEU A 15 -19.84 12.14 7.16
N GLU A 16 -20.03 12.25 8.46
CA GLU A 16 -19.48 13.34 9.26
C GLU A 16 -18.25 12.85 10.01
N VAL A 17 -17.14 13.57 9.84
CA VAL A 17 -15.89 13.34 10.57
C VAL A 17 -15.57 14.64 11.30
N THR A 18 -15.67 14.62 12.61
CA THR A 18 -15.44 15.81 13.44
C THR A 18 -14.33 15.53 14.45
N LYS A 19 -13.41 16.50 14.61
CA LYS A 19 -12.47 16.47 15.72
C LYS A 19 -13.25 16.76 17.02
N VAL A 20 -13.02 15.95 18.05
CA VAL A 20 -13.59 16.21 19.38
C VAL A 20 -12.87 17.41 19.99
N SER A 21 -13.51 18.59 20.00
CA SER A 21 -12.92 19.85 20.47
C SER A 21 -12.94 20.00 21.99
N LYS A 22 -13.90 19.37 22.65
CA LYS A 22 -14.05 19.36 24.11
C LYS A 22 -14.18 17.93 24.63
N PRO A 23 -13.08 17.16 24.67
CA PRO A 23 -13.12 15.81 25.20
C PRO A 23 -13.37 15.81 26.71
N THR A 24 -14.09 14.80 27.19
CA THR A 24 -14.24 14.57 28.65
C THR A 24 -12.89 14.18 29.26
N GLU A 25 -12.74 14.28 30.56
CA GLU A 25 -11.50 13.86 31.24
C GLU A 25 -11.21 12.37 31.01
N ALA A 26 -12.23 11.52 31.00
CA ALA A 26 -12.12 10.11 30.69
C ALA A 26 -11.60 9.87 29.25
N GLN A 27 -12.11 10.64 28.27
CA GLN A 27 -11.63 10.57 26.90
C GLN A 27 -10.18 11.03 26.74
N LYS A 28 -9.79 12.08 27.47
CA LYS A 28 -8.40 12.57 27.48
C LYS A 28 -7.46 11.51 28.06
N GLN A 29 -7.87 10.91 29.19
CA GLN A 29 -7.10 9.86 29.88
C GLN A 29 -6.94 8.63 28.98
N ALA A 30 -8.05 8.19 28.35
CA ALA A 30 -8.04 7.06 27.41
C ALA A 30 -7.17 7.30 26.17
N ALA A 31 -7.11 8.54 25.68
CA ALA A 31 -6.36 8.88 24.46
C ALA A 31 -4.89 9.23 24.72
N GLY A 32 -4.47 9.41 25.97
CA GLY A 32 -3.13 9.83 26.34
C GLY A 32 -2.80 11.28 25.92
N THR A 33 -1.56 11.69 26.18
CA THR A 33 -1.09 13.08 25.97
C THR A 33 -1.19 13.50 24.49
N ASN A 34 -0.89 12.59 23.58
CA ASN A 34 -0.83 12.84 22.14
C ASN A 34 -2.08 12.37 21.38
N GLY A 35 -3.13 11.97 22.08
CA GLY A 35 -4.33 11.42 21.45
C GLY A 35 -5.01 12.40 20.48
N HIS A 36 -5.41 11.90 19.32
CA HIS A 36 -6.16 12.62 18.30
C HIS A 36 -7.58 12.06 18.22
N LEU A 37 -8.51 12.69 18.95
CA LEU A 37 -9.89 12.21 19.06
C LEU A 37 -10.74 12.67 17.89
N LEU A 38 -11.50 11.73 17.34
CA LEU A 38 -12.40 11.90 16.23
C LEU A 38 -13.77 11.30 16.54
N LYS A 39 -14.83 11.99 16.18
CA LYS A 39 -16.18 11.45 16.16
C LYS A 39 -16.56 11.16 14.71
N LEU A 40 -16.92 9.92 14.44
CA LEU A 40 -17.40 9.45 13.14
C LEU A 40 -18.89 9.18 13.24
N THR A 41 -19.67 9.69 12.29
CA THR A 41 -21.11 9.50 12.23
C THR A 41 -21.56 9.35 10.79
N ILE A 42 -22.38 8.33 10.49
CA ILE A 42 -23.10 8.25 9.21
C ILE A 42 -24.55 8.65 9.49
N LYS A 43 -25.09 9.52 8.64
CA LYS A 43 -26.48 9.93 8.65
C LYS A 43 -27.17 9.59 7.33
N SER A 44 -28.43 9.24 7.41
CA SER A 44 -29.35 9.16 6.28
C SER A 44 -30.52 10.10 6.54
N GLY A 45 -30.50 11.29 5.95
CA GLY A 45 -31.32 12.41 6.42
C GLY A 45 -30.99 12.72 7.88
N ASP A 46 -32.00 12.73 8.76
CA ASP A 46 -31.83 12.98 10.19
C ASP A 46 -31.51 11.71 11.02
N LYS A 47 -31.59 10.53 10.39
CA LYS A 47 -31.34 9.25 11.07
C LYS A 47 -29.83 8.96 11.13
N VAL A 48 -29.32 8.77 12.36
CA VAL A 48 -27.94 8.28 12.58
C VAL A 48 -27.89 6.76 12.36
N ILE A 49 -26.91 6.31 11.58
CA ILE A 49 -26.61 4.89 11.38
C ILE A 49 -25.31 4.60 12.12
N SER A 50 -25.39 3.96 13.27
CA SER A 50 -24.25 3.64 14.14
C SER A 50 -23.75 2.20 13.97
N ASP A 51 -24.62 1.25 13.59
CA ASP A 51 -24.31 -0.16 13.42
C ASP A 51 -24.38 -0.58 11.95
N PHE A 52 -23.42 -1.38 11.52
CA PHE A 52 -23.32 -1.88 10.14
C PHE A 52 -23.85 -3.31 9.98
N ASN A 53 -24.58 -3.83 10.97
CA ASN A 53 -25.24 -5.16 10.92
C ASN A 53 -24.31 -6.25 10.35
N LYS A 54 -23.25 -6.60 11.11
CA LYS A 54 -22.15 -7.51 10.72
C LYS A 54 -21.23 -7.01 9.58
N GLY A 55 -21.49 -5.83 9.02
CA GLY A 55 -20.57 -5.16 8.12
C GLY A 55 -19.41 -4.51 8.88
N LYS A 56 -18.39 -4.08 8.13
CA LYS A 56 -17.27 -3.28 8.66
C LYS A 56 -17.00 -2.10 7.73
N ALA A 57 -16.64 -0.97 8.30
CA ALA A 57 -16.12 0.18 7.58
C ALA A 57 -14.59 0.21 7.68
N THR A 58 -13.93 0.53 6.58
CA THR A 58 -12.50 0.87 6.59
C THR A 58 -12.37 2.38 6.68
N VAL A 59 -11.73 2.85 7.72
CA VAL A 59 -11.49 4.26 8.01
C VAL A 59 -10.02 4.57 7.81
N ARG A 60 -9.73 5.69 7.18
CA ARG A 60 -8.37 6.17 6.96
C ARG A 60 -8.24 7.60 7.45
N VAL A 61 -7.34 7.83 8.39
CA VAL A 61 -7.10 9.12 9.03
C VAL A 61 -5.65 9.53 8.78
N GLU A 62 -5.42 10.78 8.38
CA GLU A 62 -4.06 11.33 8.30
C GLU A 62 -3.47 11.39 9.72
N ILE A 63 -2.26 10.87 9.89
CA ILE A 63 -1.56 10.87 11.18
C ILE A 63 -1.14 12.31 11.47
N PRO A 64 -1.61 12.91 12.57
CA PRO A 64 -1.25 14.29 12.90
C PRO A 64 0.23 14.40 13.25
N ALA A 65 0.80 15.61 13.05
CA ALA A 65 2.24 15.85 13.22
C ALA A 65 2.80 15.33 14.56
N LYS A 66 2.05 15.48 15.64
CA LYS A 66 2.44 15.02 17.00
C LYS A 66 2.56 13.50 17.17
N LEU A 67 2.03 12.73 16.21
CA LEU A 67 2.09 11.26 16.19
C LEU A 67 2.96 10.71 15.04
N THR A 68 3.56 11.58 14.21
CA THR A 68 4.26 11.15 12.98
C THR A 68 5.44 10.23 13.24
N ASP A 69 6.15 10.44 14.37
CA ASP A 69 7.34 9.67 14.77
C ASP A 69 7.06 8.68 15.91
N LYS A 70 5.77 8.39 16.13
CA LYS A 70 5.30 7.48 17.16
C LYS A 70 4.77 6.19 16.57
N LYS A 71 4.70 5.13 17.37
CA LYS A 71 3.91 3.95 17.05
C LYS A 71 2.43 4.27 17.23
N VAL A 72 1.70 4.37 16.13
CA VAL A 72 0.30 4.79 16.16
C VAL A 72 -0.60 3.56 16.25
N ALA A 73 -1.56 3.61 17.18
CA ALA A 73 -2.71 2.71 17.24
C ALA A 73 -4.01 3.49 17.03
N ALA A 74 -5.06 2.80 16.60
CA ALA A 74 -6.42 3.32 16.67
C ALA A 74 -7.16 2.63 17.81
N ILE A 75 -7.87 3.41 18.60
CA ILE A 75 -8.74 2.91 19.66
C ILE A 75 -10.17 3.44 19.44
N HIS A 76 -11.15 2.61 19.78
CA HIS A 76 -12.51 3.02 20.02
C HIS A 76 -12.66 3.36 21.50
N ILE A 77 -13.36 4.44 21.82
CA ILE A 77 -13.66 4.88 23.19
C ILE A 77 -15.17 4.82 23.35
N ALA A 78 -15.64 3.87 24.13
CA ALA A 78 -17.04 3.72 24.47
C ALA A 78 -17.52 4.83 25.41
N ASP A 79 -18.83 4.99 25.54
CA ASP A 79 -19.43 6.04 26.41
C ASP A 79 -19.08 5.83 27.91
N ASP A 80 -18.82 4.59 28.33
CA ASP A 80 -18.32 4.23 29.66
C ASP A 80 -16.79 4.35 29.79
N ALA A 81 -16.14 5.00 28.82
CA ALA A 81 -14.70 5.21 28.73
C ALA A 81 -13.84 3.94 28.56
N LYS A 82 -14.45 2.78 28.36
CA LYS A 82 -13.69 1.59 27.97
C LYS A 82 -13.05 1.78 26.60
N ILE A 83 -11.83 1.32 26.47
CA ILE A 83 -11.08 1.34 25.21
C ILE A 83 -11.05 -0.04 24.55
N GLU A 84 -11.22 -0.05 23.23
CA GLU A 84 -11.02 -1.21 22.39
C GLU A 84 -9.98 -0.85 21.34
N GLN A 85 -8.87 -1.59 21.29
CA GLN A 85 -7.87 -1.42 20.26
C GLN A 85 -8.41 -2.00 18.94
N LEU A 86 -8.27 -1.23 17.86
CA LEU A 86 -8.72 -1.62 16.53
C LEU A 86 -7.55 -2.11 15.70
N ALA A 87 -7.77 -3.22 15.00
CA ALA A 87 -6.80 -3.71 14.04
C ALA A 87 -6.63 -2.69 12.89
N GLY A 88 -5.39 -2.29 12.66
CA GLY A 88 -5.09 -1.28 11.64
C GLY A 88 -3.62 -1.28 11.25
N ARG A 89 -3.25 -0.35 10.38
CA ARG A 89 -1.88 -0.21 9.86
C ARG A 89 -1.56 1.22 9.44
N THR A 90 -0.30 1.57 9.49
CA THR A 90 0.22 2.81 8.91
C THR A 90 0.39 2.67 7.40
N LEU A 91 -0.02 3.69 6.64
CA LEU A 91 0.12 3.79 5.19
C LEU A 91 0.79 5.11 4.82
N THR A 92 1.62 5.09 3.77
CA THR A 92 2.16 6.33 3.17
C THR A 92 1.51 6.55 1.81
N ILE A 93 0.76 7.65 1.67
CA ILE A 93 0.07 8.02 0.43
C ILE A 93 0.53 9.42 0.04
N SER A 94 1.14 9.56 -1.13
CA SER A 94 1.64 10.85 -1.65
C SER A 94 2.54 11.62 -0.66
N GLY A 95 3.37 10.90 0.09
CA GLY A 95 4.29 11.48 1.08
C GLY A 95 3.68 11.79 2.46
N LYS A 96 2.38 11.60 2.64
CA LYS A 96 1.69 11.76 3.92
C LYS A 96 1.45 10.42 4.58
N LYS A 97 1.57 10.35 5.91
CA LYS A 97 1.27 9.16 6.71
C LYS A 97 -0.20 9.14 7.11
N PHE A 98 -0.83 7.98 6.97
CA PHE A 98 -2.20 7.71 7.38
C PHE A 98 -2.23 6.46 8.25
N TYR A 99 -3.17 6.40 9.18
CA TYR A 99 -3.54 5.17 9.85
C TYR A 99 -4.86 4.66 9.29
N GLU A 100 -4.88 3.41 8.83
CA GLU A 100 -6.07 2.73 8.29
C GLU A 100 -6.50 1.66 9.29
N PHE A 101 -7.76 1.68 9.69
CA PHE A 101 -8.34 0.69 10.59
C PHE A 101 -9.74 0.27 10.14
N THR A 102 -10.25 -0.83 10.68
CA THR A 102 -11.60 -1.31 10.42
C THR A 102 -12.43 -1.28 11.69
N THR A 103 -13.71 -0.88 11.55
CA THR A 103 -14.65 -0.84 12.68
C THR A 103 -16.03 -1.37 12.26
N PRO A 104 -16.77 -2.08 13.14
CA PRO A 104 -18.13 -2.53 12.87
C PRO A 104 -19.19 -1.46 13.11
N HIS A 105 -18.87 -0.36 13.73
CA HIS A 105 -19.78 0.77 14.05
C HIS A 105 -19.02 2.10 14.02
N PHE A 106 -19.76 3.20 14.02
CA PHE A 106 -19.19 4.53 14.20
C PHE A 106 -19.55 5.12 15.58
N SER A 107 -18.57 5.77 16.20
CA SER A 107 -18.63 6.36 17.53
C SER A 107 -17.47 7.33 17.71
N THR A 108 -16.88 7.39 18.90
CA THR A 108 -15.66 8.15 19.21
C THR A 108 -14.43 7.25 19.06
N PHE A 109 -13.47 7.73 18.31
CA PHE A 109 -12.19 7.06 18.06
C PHE A 109 -11.03 7.97 18.39
N ALA A 110 -9.86 7.39 18.65
CA ALA A 110 -8.64 8.16 18.74
C ALA A 110 -7.49 7.46 18.00
N LEU A 111 -6.63 8.25 17.34
CA LEU A 111 -5.27 7.83 17.06
C LEU A 111 -4.40 8.19 18.26
N VAL A 112 -3.64 7.23 18.75
CA VAL A 112 -2.87 7.34 20.00
C VAL A 112 -1.42 6.90 19.82
N ASP A 113 -0.54 7.35 20.72
CA ASP A 113 0.78 6.77 20.88
C ASP A 113 0.64 5.41 21.59
N ALA A 114 0.86 4.33 20.86
CA ALA A 114 0.68 2.99 21.38
C ALA A 114 1.67 2.68 22.51
N GLU A 115 2.89 3.22 22.45
CA GLU A 115 3.90 3.00 23.50
C GLU A 115 3.50 3.67 24.79
N GLU A 116 2.93 4.91 24.73
CA GLU A 116 2.43 5.64 25.90
C GLU A 116 1.31 4.86 26.63
N LEU A 117 0.47 4.17 25.88
CA LEU A 117 -0.68 3.43 26.43
C LEU A 117 -0.40 1.93 26.67
N GLY A 118 0.83 1.45 26.40
CA GLY A 118 1.16 0.04 26.53
C GLY A 118 0.40 -0.88 25.58
N LEU A 119 -0.02 -0.34 24.41
CA LEU A 119 -0.74 -1.10 23.40
C LEU A 119 0.24 -1.81 22.47
N GLU A 120 -0.01 -3.08 22.20
CA GLU A 120 0.74 -3.82 21.18
C GLU A 120 0.19 -3.46 19.79
N VAL A 121 1.03 -2.87 18.95
CA VAL A 121 0.70 -2.63 17.54
C VAL A 121 1.27 -3.78 16.72
N GLU A 122 0.42 -4.74 16.42
CA GLU A 122 0.72 -5.68 15.32
C GLU A 122 0.56 -4.90 14.02
N GLU A 123 1.66 -4.43 13.45
CA GLU A 123 1.63 -4.01 12.05
C GLU A 123 1.28 -5.26 11.22
N PRO A 124 0.18 -5.25 10.44
CA PRO A 124 -0.15 -6.36 9.58
C PRO A 124 1.03 -6.62 8.66
N GLN A 125 1.77 -7.68 8.97
CA GLN A 125 2.95 -8.04 8.19
C GLN A 125 2.50 -8.45 6.80
N VAL A 126 2.71 -7.55 5.84
CA VAL A 126 2.51 -7.86 4.43
C VAL A 126 3.50 -8.96 4.05
N ASP A 127 3.00 -10.14 3.73
CA ASP A 127 3.87 -11.20 3.23
C ASP A 127 4.39 -10.82 1.83
N ALA A 128 5.52 -10.11 1.84
CA ALA A 128 6.17 -9.65 0.63
C ALA A 128 6.58 -10.80 -0.29
N LYS A 129 6.85 -12.02 0.24
CA LYS A 129 7.17 -13.19 -0.57
C LYS A 129 5.94 -13.71 -1.28
N ALA A 130 4.82 -13.90 -0.56
CA ALA A 130 3.55 -14.36 -1.14
C ALA A 130 3.02 -13.37 -2.19
N LEU A 131 3.04 -12.06 -1.91
CA LEU A 131 2.62 -11.05 -2.86
C LEU A 131 3.53 -11.01 -4.10
N THR A 132 4.85 -11.03 -3.91
CA THR A 132 5.80 -11.02 -5.04
C THR A 132 5.69 -12.26 -5.91
N ALA A 133 5.33 -13.42 -5.36
CA ALA A 133 5.12 -14.65 -6.12
C ALA A 133 3.93 -14.57 -7.10
N LYS A 134 2.95 -13.71 -6.83
CA LYS A 134 1.78 -13.48 -7.70
C LYS A 134 2.08 -12.56 -8.89
N LEU A 135 3.19 -11.82 -8.87
CA LEU A 135 3.54 -10.88 -9.94
C LEU A 135 3.96 -11.60 -11.22
N THR A 136 3.44 -11.14 -12.36
CA THR A 136 3.72 -11.68 -13.69
C THR A 136 4.28 -10.61 -14.65
N PRO A 137 5.42 -9.99 -14.35
CA PRO A 137 5.94 -8.88 -15.13
C PRO A 137 6.25 -9.26 -16.56
N VAL A 138 5.84 -8.43 -17.52
CA VAL A 138 6.05 -8.60 -18.94
C VAL A 138 7.09 -7.59 -19.44
N ALA A 139 8.20 -8.08 -20.02
CA ALA A 139 9.12 -7.18 -20.68
C ALA A 139 8.54 -6.70 -22.03
N ARG A 140 8.74 -5.43 -22.36
CA ARG A 140 8.48 -4.82 -23.67
C ARG A 140 9.76 -4.20 -24.20
N SER A 141 9.95 -4.17 -25.50
CA SER A 141 11.13 -3.57 -26.12
C SER A 141 10.76 -2.68 -27.30
N ALA A 142 11.37 -1.50 -27.38
CA ALA A 142 11.21 -0.57 -28.48
C ALA A 142 12.59 -0.06 -28.95
N LYS A 143 12.70 0.31 -30.23
CA LYS A 143 13.87 1.00 -30.77
C LYS A 143 13.77 2.48 -30.41
N THR A 144 14.87 3.08 -29.97
CA THR A 144 14.96 4.53 -29.76
C THR A 144 15.42 5.23 -31.03
N ALA A 145 15.26 6.56 -31.10
CA ALA A 145 15.75 7.39 -32.21
C ALA A 145 17.26 7.20 -32.44
N LYS A 146 18.04 7.01 -31.36
CA LYS A 146 19.49 6.72 -31.42
C LYS A 146 19.81 5.26 -31.74
N LYS A 147 18.85 4.48 -32.26
CA LYS A 147 18.96 3.03 -32.61
C LYS A 147 19.30 2.13 -31.40
N ASN A 148 19.21 2.59 -30.18
CA ASN A 148 19.34 1.80 -28.96
C ASN A 148 18.03 1.02 -28.69
N VAL A 149 18.05 0.08 -27.73
CA VAL A 149 16.87 -0.68 -27.33
C VAL A 149 16.39 -0.21 -25.97
N LYS A 150 15.21 0.42 -25.93
CA LYS A 150 14.50 0.72 -24.66
C LYS A 150 13.72 -0.51 -24.24
N VAL A 151 13.99 -1.01 -23.04
CA VAL A 151 13.25 -2.11 -22.42
C VAL A 151 12.38 -1.52 -21.29
N THR A 152 11.11 -1.87 -21.28
CA THR A 152 10.16 -1.46 -20.24
C THR A 152 9.52 -2.69 -19.62
N VAL A 153 9.10 -2.61 -18.35
CA VAL A 153 8.22 -3.58 -17.73
C VAL A 153 6.77 -3.13 -17.89
N SER A 154 5.95 -4.03 -18.44
CA SER A 154 4.49 -3.86 -18.46
C SER A 154 3.92 -4.64 -17.29
N LEU A 155 3.12 -3.97 -16.48
CA LEU A 155 2.45 -4.47 -15.29
C LEU A 155 0.95 -4.32 -15.53
N ASP A 156 0.19 -5.38 -15.32
CA ASP A 156 -1.27 -5.33 -15.41
C ASP A 156 -1.89 -4.62 -14.18
N LYS A 157 -3.22 -4.63 -14.08
CA LYS A 157 -3.93 -3.98 -12.98
C LYS A 157 -3.64 -4.65 -11.63
N GLN A 158 -3.56 -5.99 -11.62
CA GLN A 158 -3.26 -6.78 -10.43
C GLN A 158 -1.81 -6.57 -9.98
N ASP A 159 -0.84 -6.64 -10.90
CA ASP A 159 0.57 -6.37 -10.61
C ASP A 159 0.77 -4.98 -10.00
N LYS A 160 0.08 -3.96 -10.55
CA LYS A 160 0.14 -2.58 -10.03
C LYS A 160 -0.43 -2.46 -8.63
N ALA A 161 -1.55 -3.15 -8.34
CA ALA A 161 -2.16 -3.18 -7.02
C ALA A 161 -1.23 -3.82 -5.98
N ILE A 162 -0.63 -4.97 -6.32
CA ILE A 162 0.34 -5.66 -5.46
C ILE A 162 1.58 -4.78 -5.20
N ILE A 163 2.12 -4.14 -6.24
CA ILE A 163 3.29 -3.26 -6.08
C ILE A 163 2.94 -2.03 -5.22
N LYS A 164 1.72 -1.52 -5.32
CA LYS A 164 1.24 -0.44 -4.45
C LYS A 164 1.16 -0.92 -3.00
N GLU A 165 0.55 -2.07 -2.73
CA GLU A 165 0.43 -2.68 -1.40
C GLU A 165 1.81 -2.88 -0.76
N LEU A 166 2.79 -3.44 -1.50
CA LEU A 166 4.16 -3.58 -1.04
C LEU A 166 4.80 -2.25 -0.67
N LYS A 167 4.58 -1.20 -1.47
CA LYS A 167 5.14 0.14 -1.19
C LYS A 167 4.47 0.81 0.00
N ASP A 168 3.15 0.68 0.11
CA ASP A 168 2.37 1.20 1.23
C ASP A 168 2.79 0.54 2.56
N ALA A 169 3.26 -0.71 2.50
CA ALA A 169 3.86 -1.45 3.62
C ALA A 169 5.37 -1.15 3.83
N GLY A 170 5.91 -0.07 3.27
CA GLY A 170 7.29 0.37 3.50
C GLY A 170 8.36 -0.31 2.63
N TYR A 171 8.00 -1.28 1.79
CA TYR A 171 8.99 -1.95 0.94
C TYR A 171 9.43 -1.08 -0.23
N THR A 172 10.73 -1.16 -0.57
CA THR A 172 11.27 -0.57 -1.81
C THR A 172 11.19 -1.57 -2.95
N VAL A 173 10.50 -1.21 -4.04
CA VAL A 173 10.40 -2.05 -5.24
C VAL A 173 11.37 -1.55 -6.30
N LYS A 174 12.21 -2.47 -6.82
CA LYS A 174 13.16 -2.22 -7.91
C LYS A 174 12.96 -3.24 -9.03
N TYR A 175 13.39 -2.88 -10.24
CA TYR A 175 13.29 -3.69 -11.44
C TYR A 175 14.68 -4.08 -11.91
N ARG A 176 14.98 -5.39 -11.97
CA ARG A 176 16.22 -5.91 -12.51
C ARG A 176 16.02 -6.37 -13.93
N PHE A 177 16.72 -5.74 -14.85
CA PHE A 177 16.68 -6.04 -16.27
C PHE A 177 17.74 -7.07 -16.62
N TYR A 178 17.35 -8.04 -17.42
CA TYR A 178 18.22 -9.12 -17.90
C TYR A 178 18.25 -9.13 -19.41
N ARG A 179 19.38 -9.59 -19.97
CA ARG A 179 19.58 -9.77 -21.41
C ARG A 179 20.20 -11.13 -21.71
N SER A 180 19.78 -11.75 -22.82
CA SER A 180 20.36 -12.97 -23.37
C SER A 180 20.35 -12.92 -24.89
N THR A 181 21.22 -13.70 -25.54
CA THR A 181 21.12 -14.02 -26.96
C THR A 181 20.33 -15.32 -27.22
N LYS A 182 19.98 -16.06 -26.16
CA LYS A 182 19.17 -17.28 -26.21
C LYS A 182 17.78 -16.98 -25.60
N LYS A 183 16.72 -17.51 -26.26
CA LYS A 183 15.32 -17.28 -25.84
C LYS A 183 15.01 -17.83 -24.44
N ALA A 184 15.45 -19.05 -24.16
CA ALA A 184 15.07 -19.81 -22.96
C ALA A 184 16.08 -19.73 -21.81
N ALA A 185 17.36 -19.39 -22.10
CA ALA A 185 18.46 -19.51 -21.15
C ALA A 185 19.50 -18.37 -21.29
N GLY A 186 20.51 -18.38 -20.42
CA GLY A 186 21.67 -17.48 -20.53
C GLY A 186 21.38 -16.01 -20.20
N TYR A 187 20.33 -15.72 -19.45
CA TYR A 187 19.99 -14.36 -19.04
C TYR A 187 20.98 -13.83 -18.02
N LYS A 188 21.75 -12.83 -18.43
CA LYS A 188 22.67 -12.08 -17.55
C LYS A 188 22.04 -10.77 -17.12
N ALA A 189 22.22 -10.40 -15.84
CA ALA A 189 21.74 -9.15 -15.31
C ALA A 189 22.46 -7.98 -16.00
N ALA A 190 21.69 -7.01 -16.48
CA ALA A 190 22.21 -5.80 -17.09
C ALA A 190 22.24 -4.65 -16.07
N VAL A 191 21.11 -4.39 -15.40
CA VAL A 191 20.98 -3.28 -14.44
C VAL A 191 19.80 -3.50 -13.49
N THR A 192 19.84 -2.88 -12.31
CA THR A 192 18.69 -2.77 -11.38
C THR A 192 18.35 -1.31 -11.21
N LYS A 193 17.06 -0.94 -11.36
CA LYS A 193 16.56 0.44 -11.28
C LYS A 193 15.28 0.53 -10.45
N LYS A 194 14.98 1.70 -9.88
CA LYS A 194 13.67 2.04 -9.30
C LYS A 194 12.63 2.32 -10.40
N THR A 195 13.07 2.73 -11.59
CA THR A 195 12.21 3.04 -12.74
C THR A 195 11.83 1.80 -13.53
N THR A 196 10.67 1.81 -14.17
CA THR A 196 10.12 0.73 -14.98
C THR A 196 10.77 0.59 -16.37
N SER A 197 11.84 1.35 -16.65
CA SER A 197 12.50 1.32 -17.94
C SER A 197 14.03 1.39 -17.84
N TYR A 198 14.66 0.81 -18.86
CA TYR A 198 16.11 0.79 -19.07
C TYR A 198 16.42 0.91 -20.56
N THR A 199 17.41 1.70 -20.93
CA THR A 199 17.90 1.78 -22.31
C THR A 199 19.21 0.99 -22.42
N ASN A 200 19.17 -0.10 -23.18
CA ASN A 200 20.37 -0.82 -23.55
C ASN A 200 21.09 -0.05 -24.67
N THR A 201 22.34 0.29 -24.44
CA THR A 201 23.18 1.08 -25.36
C THR A 201 24.27 0.25 -26.06
N SER A 202 24.38 -1.04 -25.75
CA SER A 202 25.41 -1.95 -26.25
C SER A 202 24.81 -3.23 -26.85
N GLY A 203 25.33 -3.64 -28.00
CA GLY A 203 24.94 -4.87 -28.66
C GLY A 203 25.73 -5.07 -29.95
N LYS A 204 25.72 -6.31 -30.48
CA LYS A 204 26.32 -6.62 -31.77
C LYS A 204 25.27 -6.49 -32.88
N LYS A 205 25.57 -5.72 -33.91
CA LYS A 205 24.71 -5.54 -35.11
C LYS A 205 24.24 -6.88 -35.65
N GLY A 206 22.98 -6.97 -36.05
CA GLY A 206 22.35 -8.19 -36.55
C GLY A 206 21.98 -9.22 -35.46
N THR A 207 22.47 -9.07 -34.23
CA THR A 207 22.19 -10.02 -33.14
C THR A 207 20.81 -9.75 -32.52
N LYS A 208 20.00 -10.80 -32.40
CA LYS A 208 18.73 -10.76 -31.69
C LYS A 208 18.97 -10.97 -30.19
N TYR A 209 18.51 -10.01 -29.39
CA TYR A 209 18.55 -10.08 -27.92
C TYR A 209 17.18 -10.33 -27.37
N PHE A 210 17.14 -11.09 -26.29
CA PHE A 210 15.95 -11.35 -25.47
C PHE A 210 16.12 -10.65 -24.12
N TYR A 211 15.05 -10.04 -23.64
CA TYR A 211 15.04 -9.26 -22.40
C TYR A 211 13.97 -9.78 -21.45
N LYS A 212 14.31 -9.87 -20.18
CA LYS A 212 13.36 -10.13 -19.09
C LYS A 212 13.51 -9.05 -18.03
N VAL A 213 12.44 -8.79 -17.28
CA VAL A 213 12.46 -7.88 -16.15
C VAL A 213 11.95 -8.61 -14.94
N GLN A 214 12.73 -8.63 -13.87
CA GLN A 214 12.41 -9.22 -12.57
C GLN A 214 12.02 -8.09 -11.61
N VAL A 215 10.91 -8.24 -10.91
CA VAL A 215 10.55 -7.38 -9.77
C VAL A 215 11.32 -7.86 -8.54
N ARG A 216 11.92 -6.94 -7.80
CA ARG A 216 12.68 -7.19 -6.58
C ARG A 216 12.18 -6.27 -5.48
N VAL A 217 11.93 -6.83 -4.31
CA VAL A 217 11.38 -6.17 -3.14
C VAL A 217 12.43 -6.16 -2.04
N TYR A 218 12.66 -4.99 -1.48
CA TYR A 218 13.66 -4.76 -0.43
C TYR A 218 12.98 -4.16 0.79
N ASP A 219 13.39 -4.56 1.97
CA ASP A 219 12.95 -3.97 3.22
C ASP A 219 13.51 -2.54 3.42
N GLU A 220 13.18 -1.93 4.54
CA GLU A 220 13.63 -0.59 4.93
C GLU A 220 15.16 -0.49 5.06
N ASN A 221 15.83 -1.57 5.44
CA ASN A 221 17.29 -1.67 5.58
C ASN A 221 17.98 -1.92 4.21
N GLY A 222 17.22 -2.00 3.12
CA GLY A 222 17.75 -2.25 1.79
C GLY A 222 18.13 -3.71 1.52
N LYS A 223 17.75 -4.65 2.39
CA LYS A 223 17.95 -6.10 2.21
C LYS A 223 16.89 -6.65 1.26
N LEU A 224 17.29 -7.51 0.33
CA LEU A 224 16.39 -8.19 -0.60
C LEU A 224 15.50 -9.19 0.15
N THR A 225 14.22 -8.91 0.25
CA THR A 225 13.23 -9.73 0.93
C THR A 225 12.55 -10.72 -0.01
N ALA A 226 12.21 -10.27 -1.24
CA ALA A 226 11.54 -11.09 -2.23
C ALA A 226 11.92 -10.69 -3.68
N LYS A 227 11.73 -11.63 -4.61
CA LYS A 227 11.91 -11.39 -6.05
C LYS A 227 11.01 -12.33 -6.85
N THR A 228 10.49 -11.88 -8.00
CA THR A 228 9.80 -12.77 -8.94
C THR A 228 10.73 -13.83 -9.47
N ALA A 229 10.24 -15.05 -9.67
CA ALA A 229 11.04 -16.09 -10.35
C ALA A 229 11.24 -15.69 -11.82
N LEU A 230 12.46 -15.78 -12.33
CA LEU A 230 12.78 -15.35 -13.71
C LEU A 230 12.01 -16.16 -14.77
N LYS A 231 11.59 -17.39 -14.45
CA LYS A 231 10.74 -18.23 -15.31
C LYS A 231 9.35 -17.64 -15.52
N GLN A 232 8.79 -16.94 -14.54
CA GLN A 232 7.47 -16.27 -14.61
C GLN A 232 7.52 -14.96 -15.44
N CYS A 233 8.71 -14.37 -15.61
CA CYS A 233 8.87 -13.12 -16.33
C CYS A 233 8.78 -13.37 -17.84
N LYS A 234 7.73 -12.82 -18.48
CA LYS A 234 7.58 -12.89 -19.93
C LYS A 234 8.65 -12.01 -20.60
N TYR A 235 9.27 -12.53 -21.68
CA TYR A 235 10.34 -11.84 -22.37
C TYR A 235 9.84 -10.94 -23.49
N ALA A 236 10.67 -9.94 -23.86
CA ALA A 236 10.61 -9.25 -25.13
C ALA A 236 11.87 -9.59 -25.94
N SER A 237 11.82 -9.42 -27.25
CA SER A 237 13.01 -9.58 -28.09
C SER A 237 13.16 -8.47 -29.11
N ARG A 238 14.38 -8.16 -29.46
CA ARG A 238 14.71 -7.20 -30.53
C ARG A 238 16.07 -7.45 -31.12
N THR A 239 16.16 -7.31 -32.44
CA THR A 239 17.45 -7.35 -33.16
C THR A 239 18.14 -6.00 -32.98
N TRP A 240 19.44 -6.05 -32.72
CA TRP A 240 20.28 -4.87 -32.59
C TRP A 240 20.61 -4.31 -33.98
N THR A 241 20.37 -3.03 -34.22
CA THR A 241 20.49 -2.39 -35.54
C THR A 241 21.51 -1.25 -35.60
N LYS A 242 22.23 -1.01 -34.50
CA LYS A 242 23.29 0.01 -34.46
C LYS A 242 24.62 -0.56 -34.86
#